data_0ebd9bb6fc8783b15877b1f3b4a33583
#
_entry.id   0ebd9bb6fc8783b15877b1f3b4a33583
#
_cell.length_a   1.000
_cell.length_b   1.000
_cell.length_c   1.000
_cell.angle_alpha   90.00
_cell.angle_beta   90.00
_cell.angle_gamma   90.00
#
_symmetry.space_group_name_H-M   'P 1'
#
loop_
_entity.id
_entity.type
_entity.pdbx_description
1 polymer ?
#
loop_
_entity_poly.entity_id
_entity_poly.type
_entity_poly.pdbx_seq_one_letter_code
_entity_poly.pdbx_strand_id
1 'polypeptide(L)'
;MSWGTNVLVGQSGGPTAVINSSLAGVYEAAKALGAAHVYGMEYGIQGLLQGKIVDLDDRLDDKMEIELLKRTPSSYLGSCRFKLPNPATDERPFVQLFELFAKYCIGAVFYIGGNDSMDTIAKLSAYGAAKGSEIRFIGVPKTIDNDLMYTDHTPGYGSAAKYIATILKEVICDSSVYNIRSVTVAEIMGRHTGWLAGAASLAAGADCNGPDIILLPERPFDENVFLEKVAQLEKDRHNVIIAASEGVKNKDGVFLCDLVSTAGQLDAFGHKAILSGTSRYLADLIHVRLGCKTRAIEFSTLQRCASHLASRTDITEAYQVGGASVEAAYRGETGKMCAIRRISDMPYRTETEMGDVQKVANLETRVPDDWISPDGMHVTEAFHHYARPLIQAELTPIYIDGVPRHLHLH
;
A
#
# COMPACT_ATOMS: atom_id res chain seq x y z
N MET A 1 -9.85 -23.60 -24.99
CA MET A 1 -10.13 -24.72 -24.06
C MET A 1 -10.50 -24.10 -22.73
N SER A 2 -11.50 -24.61 -22.02
CA SER A 2 -11.86 -24.14 -20.68
C SER A 2 -10.81 -24.65 -19.70
N TRP A 3 -10.44 -23.79 -18.71
CA TRP A 3 -9.47 -24.17 -17.66
C TRP A 3 -10.01 -25.29 -16.76
N GLY A 4 -11.34 -25.23 -16.46
CA GLY A 4 -12.06 -26.30 -15.77
C GLY A 4 -11.64 -26.57 -14.32
N THR A 5 -10.75 -25.74 -13.77
CA THR A 5 -10.28 -25.86 -12.37
C THR A 5 -10.97 -24.83 -11.46
N ASN A 6 -10.96 -25.07 -10.15
CA ASN A 6 -11.36 -24.09 -9.17
C ASN A 6 -10.17 -23.21 -8.80
N VAL A 7 -10.47 -21.94 -8.58
CA VAL A 7 -9.49 -20.90 -8.22
C VAL A 7 -9.77 -20.42 -6.81
N LEU A 8 -8.72 -20.13 -6.07
CA LEU A 8 -8.81 -19.58 -4.72
C LEU A 8 -8.05 -18.28 -4.63
N VAL A 9 -8.68 -17.20 -4.16
CA VAL A 9 -8.05 -15.90 -3.98
C VAL A 9 -8.18 -15.41 -2.54
N GLY A 10 -7.13 -14.81 -2.00
CA GLY A 10 -7.13 -14.22 -0.66
C GLY A 10 -6.49 -12.84 -0.64
N GLN A 11 -6.85 -12.07 0.39
CA GLN A 11 -6.31 -10.74 0.66
C GLN A 11 -5.61 -10.74 2.01
N SER A 12 -4.49 -10.02 2.15
CA SER A 12 -3.76 -9.96 3.42
C SER A 12 -2.96 -8.67 3.61
N GLY A 13 -2.57 -8.42 4.86
CA GLY A 13 -1.84 -7.23 5.28
C GLY A 13 -2.72 -5.99 5.39
N GLY A 14 -2.11 -4.80 5.39
CA GLY A 14 -2.83 -3.53 5.44
C GLY A 14 -3.73 -3.35 4.22
N PRO A 15 -4.99 -2.91 4.39
CA PRO A 15 -5.88 -2.66 3.26
C PRO A 15 -5.45 -1.41 2.48
N THR A 16 -5.97 -1.27 1.24
CA THR A 16 -5.78 -0.09 0.38
C THR A 16 -7.10 0.33 -0.27
N ALA A 17 -7.10 1.48 -0.91
CA ALA A 17 -8.26 1.93 -1.69
C ALA A 17 -8.53 1.07 -2.94
N VAL A 18 -7.55 0.29 -3.42
CA VAL A 18 -7.61 -0.44 -4.70
C VAL A 18 -7.40 -1.95 -4.60
N ILE A 19 -7.21 -2.50 -3.41
CA ILE A 19 -6.97 -3.95 -3.23
C ILE A 19 -8.13 -4.80 -3.80
N ASN A 20 -9.35 -4.28 -3.77
CA ASN A 20 -10.51 -4.96 -4.32
C ASN A 20 -10.57 -4.86 -5.85
N SER A 21 -9.89 -3.90 -6.47
CA SER A 21 -9.72 -3.86 -7.92
C SER A 21 -8.83 -5.02 -8.40
N SER A 22 -7.78 -5.37 -7.64
CA SER A 22 -6.99 -6.58 -7.91
C SER A 22 -7.83 -7.85 -7.78
N LEU A 23 -8.70 -7.92 -6.75
CA LEU A 23 -9.64 -9.04 -6.57
C LEU A 23 -10.59 -9.16 -7.76
N ALA A 24 -11.17 -8.04 -8.23
CA ALA A 24 -12.04 -8.01 -9.41
C ALA A 24 -11.30 -8.51 -10.66
N GLY A 25 -10.04 -8.10 -10.85
CA GLY A 25 -9.21 -8.58 -11.95
C GLY A 25 -8.96 -10.08 -11.92
N VAL A 26 -8.67 -10.64 -10.73
CA VAL A 26 -8.55 -12.09 -10.54
C VAL A 26 -9.86 -12.80 -10.87
N TYR A 27 -10.98 -12.31 -10.34
CA TYR A 27 -12.29 -12.92 -10.55
C TYR A 27 -12.69 -12.95 -12.04
N GLU A 28 -12.71 -11.79 -12.70
CA GLU A 28 -13.14 -11.69 -14.09
C GLU A 28 -12.22 -12.50 -15.05
N ALA A 29 -10.90 -12.45 -14.84
CA ALA A 29 -9.97 -13.23 -15.66
C ALA A 29 -10.13 -14.75 -15.45
N ALA A 30 -10.33 -15.20 -14.22
CA ALA A 30 -10.58 -16.61 -13.92
C ALA A 30 -11.88 -17.10 -14.60
N LYS A 31 -12.96 -16.35 -14.53
CA LYS A 31 -14.23 -16.67 -15.21
C LYS A 31 -14.08 -16.65 -16.73
N ALA A 32 -13.37 -15.65 -17.29
CA ALA A 32 -13.14 -15.56 -18.73
C ALA A 32 -12.32 -16.76 -19.28
N LEU A 33 -11.40 -17.30 -18.49
CA LEU A 33 -10.62 -18.50 -18.85
C LEU A 33 -11.35 -19.81 -18.53
N GLY A 34 -12.56 -19.76 -17.97
CA GLY A 34 -13.41 -20.91 -17.72
C GLY A 34 -13.08 -21.64 -16.42
N ALA A 35 -12.69 -20.94 -15.38
CA ALA A 35 -12.65 -21.50 -14.03
C ALA A 35 -14.07 -21.98 -13.64
N ALA A 36 -14.14 -23.17 -13.03
CA ALA A 36 -15.41 -23.75 -12.62
C ALA A 36 -16.02 -22.94 -11.47
N HIS A 37 -15.24 -22.69 -10.42
CA HIS A 37 -15.57 -21.80 -9.30
C HIS A 37 -14.40 -20.88 -8.97
N VAL A 38 -14.73 -19.69 -8.44
CA VAL A 38 -13.76 -18.76 -7.85
C VAL A 38 -14.09 -18.59 -6.37
N TYR A 39 -13.26 -19.18 -5.53
CA TYR A 39 -13.41 -19.08 -4.07
C TYR A 39 -12.60 -17.94 -3.48
N GLY A 40 -13.14 -17.31 -2.44
CA GLY A 40 -12.47 -16.31 -1.61
C GLY A 40 -12.05 -16.87 -0.26
N MET A 41 -10.80 -16.57 0.18
CA MET A 41 -10.37 -16.83 1.56
C MET A 41 -10.87 -15.69 2.45
N GLU A 42 -11.85 -15.92 3.30
CA GLU A 42 -12.20 -14.94 4.31
C GLU A 42 -11.08 -14.83 5.35
N TYR A 43 -10.61 -13.60 5.59
CA TYR A 43 -9.48 -13.31 6.49
C TYR A 43 -8.17 -14.03 6.10
N GLY A 44 -7.92 -14.16 4.80
CA GLY A 44 -6.69 -14.72 4.25
C GLY A 44 -6.37 -16.15 4.71
N ILE A 45 -5.09 -16.50 4.77
CA ILE A 45 -4.64 -17.84 5.17
C ILE A 45 -5.09 -18.22 6.58
N GLN A 46 -5.14 -17.27 7.51
CA GLN A 46 -5.59 -17.53 8.88
C GLN A 46 -7.05 -17.98 8.93
N GLY A 47 -7.91 -17.31 8.20
CA GLY A 47 -9.32 -17.69 8.13
C GLY A 47 -9.53 -18.99 7.33
N LEU A 48 -8.76 -19.20 6.26
CA LEU A 48 -8.80 -20.45 5.50
C LEU A 48 -8.44 -21.66 6.38
N LEU A 49 -7.43 -21.57 7.25
CA LEU A 49 -7.10 -22.59 8.25
C LEU A 49 -8.25 -22.87 9.24
N GLN A 50 -9.16 -21.90 9.42
CA GLN A 50 -10.40 -22.06 10.20
C GLN A 50 -11.59 -22.55 9.37
N GLY A 51 -11.36 -22.88 8.08
CA GLY A 51 -12.40 -23.31 7.14
C GLY A 51 -13.30 -22.19 6.61
N LYS A 52 -12.89 -20.92 6.76
CA LYS A 52 -13.64 -19.76 6.27
C LYS A 52 -13.34 -19.54 4.78
N ILE A 53 -14.28 -19.92 3.97
CA ILE A 53 -14.22 -19.82 2.50
C ILE A 53 -15.60 -19.42 1.98
N VAL A 54 -15.63 -18.58 0.97
CA VAL A 54 -16.85 -18.12 0.28
C VAL A 54 -16.75 -18.40 -1.21
N ASP A 55 -17.85 -18.81 -1.84
CA ASP A 55 -17.94 -18.86 -3.29
C ASP A 55 -18.25 -17.44 -3.81
N LEU A 56 -17.31 -16.88 -4.59
CA LEU A 56 -17.46 -15.55 -5.16
C LEU A 56 -18.45 -15.51 -6.31
N ASP A 57 -18.74 -16.66 -6.93
CA ASP A 57 -19.75 -16.75 -7.99
C ASP A 57 -21.16 -16.42 -7.47
N ASP A 58 -21.42 -16.68 -6.17
CA ASP A 58 -22.67 -16.32 -5.52
C ASP A 58 -22.75 -14.84 -5.12
N ARG A 59 -21.66 -14.09 -5.24
CA ARG A 59 -21.50 -12.71 -4.72
C ARG A 59 -21.19 -11.67 -5.78
N LEU A 60 -20.62 -12.08 -6.90
CA LEU A 60 -20.10 -11.21 -7.96
C LEU A 60 -20.65 -11.62 -9.34
N ASP A 61 -21.90 -12.03 -9.40
CA ASP A 61 -22.54 -12.48 -10.65
C ASP A 61 -23.00 -11.29 -11.53
N ASP A 62 -23.18 -10.11 -10.95
CA ASP A 62 -23.57 -8.89 -11.65
C ASP A 62 -22.34 -7.99 -11.93
N LYS A 63 -22.26 -7.50 -13.18
CA LYS A 63 -21.23 -6.51 -13.58
C LYS A 63 -21.24 -5.24 -12.72
N MET A 64 -22.42 -4.83 -12.21
CA MET A 64 -22.51 -3.66 -11.35
C MET A 64 -21.85 -3.91 -9.99
N GLU A 65 -21.96 -5.12 -9.44
CA GLU A 65 -21.27 -5.48 -8.20
C GLU A 65 -19.75 -5.51 -8.39
N ILE A 66 -19.26 -6.00 -9.54
CA ILE A 66 -17.83 -5.96 -9.87
C ILE A 66 -17.33 -4.51 -9.99
N GLU A 67 -18.12 -3.64 -10.64
CA GLU A 67 -17.79 -2.22 -10.73
C GLU A 67 -17.84 -1.51 -9.38
N LEU A 68 -18.73 -1.92 -8.49
CA LEU A 68 -18.81 -1.42 -7.13
C LEU A 68 -17.63 -1.94 -6.28
N LEU A 69 -17.25 -3.22 -6.45
CA LEU A 69 -16.09 -3.82 -5.81
C LEU A 69 -14.79 -3.04 -6.12
N LYS A 70 -14.56 -2.68 -7.39
CA LYS A 70 -13.39 -1.88 -7.82
C LYS A 70 -13.29 -0.53 -7.11
N ARG A 71 -14.41 0.03 -6.63
CA ARG A 71 -14.51 1.33 -5.94
C ARG A 71 -14.65 1.21 -4.43
N THR A 72 -14.74 -0.01 -3.93
CA THR A 72 -14.86 -0.29 -2.50
C THR A 72 -13.48 -0.31 -1.87
N PRO A 73 -13.19 0.54 -0.88
CA PRO A 73 -11.91 0.52 -0.18
C PRO A 73 -11.84 -0.65 0.79
N SER A 74 -10.66 -0.89 1.33
CA SER A 74 -10.39 -1.96 2.27
C SER A 74 -10.40 -3.35 1.61
N SER A 75 -10.33 -4.41 2.41
CA SER A 75 -10.29 -5.79 1.92
C SER A 75 -11.68 -6.41 1.98
N TYR A 76 -12.31 -6.64 0.85
CA TYR A 76 -13.65 -7.24 0.74
C TYR A 76 -13.73 -8.61 1.43
N LEU A 77 -12.70 -9.44 1.24
CA LEU A 77 -12.58 -10.76 1.89
C LEU A 77 -12.07 -10.69 3.33
N GLY A 78 -11.92 -9.50 3.89
CA GLY A 78 -11.18 -9.33 5.15
C GLY A 78 -9.68 -9.51 4.97
N SER A 79 -8.93 -9.39 6.06
CA SER A 79 -7.47 -9.47 6.02
C SER A 79 -6.94 -10.19 7.26
N CYS A 80 -5.70 -10.63 7.21
CA CYS A 80 -4.99 -11.18 8.37
C CYS A 80 -3.54 -10.70 8.41
N ARG A 81 -2.94 -10.84 9.59
CA ARG A 81 -1.49 -10.71 9.84
C ARG A 81 -0.98 -12.06 10.36
N PHE A 82 -0.97 -13.06 9.48
CA PHE A 82 -0.53 -14.41 9.81
C PHE A 82 0.72 -14.76 9.00
N LYS A 83 1.77 -15.15 9.70
CA LYS A 83 3.02 -15.59 9.08
C LYS A 83 3.07 -17.12 9.08
N LEU A 84 3.09 -17.72 7.90
CA LEU A 84 3.32 -19.16 7.78
C LEU A 84 4.69 -19.51 8.37
N PRO A 85 4.79 -20.53 9.25
CA PRO A 85 6.06 -20.98 9.77
C PRO A 85 6.96 -21.53 8.65
N ASN A 86 8.20 -21.84 8.98
CA ASN A 86 9.02 -22.66 8.08
C ASN A 86 8.48 -24.11 8.11
N PRO A 87 8.18 -24.75 6.96
CA PRO A 87 7.64 -26.10 6.93
C PRO A 87 8.57 -27.15 7.57
N ALA A 88 9.88 -26.88 7.64
CA ALA A 88 10.84 -27.73 8.34
C ALA A 88 10.69 -27.69 9.88
N THR A 89 10.12 -26.61 10.43
CA THR A 89 9.89 -26.46 11.87
C THR A 89 8.46 -26.79 12.29
N ASP A 90 7.49 -26.46 11.46
CA ASP A 90 6.07 -26.79 11.67
C ASP A 90 5.37 -27.01 10.32
N GLU A 91 5.19 -28.27 9.96
CA GLU A 91 4.53 -28.67 8.71
C GLU A 91 2.99 -28.65 8.80
N ARG A 92 2.41 -28.67 10.01
CA ARG A 92 0.96 -28.84 10.22
C ARG A 92 0.09 -27.85 9.46
N PRO A 93 0.38 -26.53 9.41
CA PRO A 93 -0.43 -25.59 8.62
C PRO A 93 -0.40 -25.89 7.12
N PHE A 94 0.72 -26.39 6.61
CA PHE A 94 0.84 -26.74 5.19
C PHE A 94 0.00 -27.98 4.86
N VAL A 95 0.08 -29.03 5.67
CA VAL A 95 -0.74 -30.23 5.49
C VAL A 95 -2.22 -29.84 5.47
N GLN A 96 -2.68 -29.07 6.45
CA GLN A 96 -4.07 -28.62 6.54
C GLN A 96 -4.50 -27.78 5.33
N LEU A 97 -3.66 -26.86 4.86
CA LEU A 97 -3.95 -26.05 3.67
C LEU A 97 -4.08 -26.92 2.42
N PHE A 98 -3.18 -27.87 2.22
CA PHE A 98 -3.23 -28.76 1.05
C PHE A 98 -4.41 -29.75 1.10
N GLU A 99 -4.85 -30.17 2.29
CA GLU A 99 -6.10 -30.92 2.46
C GLU A 99 -7.32 -30.08 2.07
N LEU A 100 -7.34 -28.80 2.44
CA LEU A 100 -8.38 -27.86 2.04
C LEU A 100 -8.36 -27.61 0.52
N PHE A 101 -7.19 -27.43 -0.06
CA PHE A 101 -7.06 -27.28 -1.53
C PHE A 101 -7.58 -28.51 -2.25
N ALA A 102 -7.27 -29.70 -1.77
CA ALA A 102 -7.80 -30.95 -2.34
C ALA A 102 -9.32 -31.05 -2.17
N LYS A 103 -9.85 -30.75 -0.98
CA LYS A 103 -11.28 -30.75 -0.69
C LYS A 103 -12.09 -29.88 -1.64
N TYR A 104 -11.58 -28.68 -1.96
CA TYR A 104 -12.25 -27.74 -2.87
C TYR A 104 -11.78 -27.83 -4.31
N CYS A 105 -11.00 -28.88 -4.67
CA CYS A 105 -10.45 -29.09 -6.02
C CYS A 105 -9.74 -27.84 -6.57
N ILE A 106 -8.94 -27.17 -5.73
CA ILE A 106 -8.23 -25.94 -6.10
C ILE A 106 -7.04 -26.27 -7.00
N GLY A 107 -6.98 -25.68 -8.19
CA GLY A 107 -5.85 -25.80 -9.11
C GLY A 107 -4.96 -24.57 -9.16
N ALA A 108 -5.44 -23.42 -8.67
CA ALA A 108 -4.64 -22.20 -8.59
C ALA A 108 -5.00 -21.36 -7.35
N VAL A 109 -3.98 -20.76 -6.72
CA VAL A 109 -4.10 -19.91 -5.54
C VAL A 109 -3.46 -18.56 -5.84
N PHE A 110 -4.23 -17.49 -5.64
CA PHE A 110 -3.81 -16.10 -5.77
C PHE A 110 -3.83 -15.41 -4.41
N TYR A 111 -2.73 -14.77 -4.03
CA TYR A 111 -2.67 -14.10 -2.73
C TYR A 111 -2.27 -12.64 -2.89
N ILE A 112 -3.23 -11.75 -2.62
CA ILE A 112 -3.07 -10.30 -2.80
C ILE A 112 -2.48 -9.72 -1.52
N GLY A 113 -1.27 -9.15 -1.61
CA GLY A 113 -0.63 -8.57 -0.43
C GLY A 113 0.78 -8.05 -0.65
N GLY A 114 1.42 -7.66 0.45
CA GLY A 114 2.78 -7.15 0.50
C GLY A 114 3.84 -8.23 0.72
N ASN A 115 4.99 -7.85 1.26
CA ASN A 115 6.15 -8.72 1.48
C ASN A 115 5.84 -10.03 2.21
N ASP A 116 5.08 -10.00 3.31
CA ASP A 116 4.70 -11.21 4.06
C ASP A 116 3.80 -12.15 3.24
N SER A 117 2.99 -11.58 2.34
CA SER A 117 2.15 -12.37 1.44
C SER A 117 2.97 -13.03 0.35
N MET A 118 4.01 -12.37 -0.13
CA MET A 118 4.97 -12.94 -1.09
C MET A 118 5.79 -14.06 -0.43
N ASP A 119 6.19 -13.92 0.83
CA ASP A 119 6.80 -14.99 1.62
C ASP A 119 5.87 -16.20 1.78
N THR A 120 4.57 -15.96 1.99
CA THR A 120 3.55 -17.01 2.03
C THR A 120 3.45 -17.76 0.70
N ILE A 121 3.39 -17.07 -0.43
CA ILE A 121 3.36 -17.69 -1.77
C ILE A 121 4.66 -18.46 -2.04
N ALA A 122 5.82 -17.91 -1.68
CA ALA A 122 7.10 -18.59 -1.84
C ALA A 122 7.14 -19.94 -1.08
N LYS A 123 6.69 -19.93 0.18
CA LYS A 123 6.63 -21.13 1.01
C LYS A 123 5.64 -22.18 0.48
N LEU A 124 4.42 -21.74 0.10
CA LEU A 124 3.40 -22.65 -0.46
C LEU A 124 3.84 -23.26 -1.77
N SER A 125 4.45 -22.47 -2.66
CA SER A 125 4.96 -22.95 -3.94
C SER A 125 6.10 -23.96 -3.75
N ALA A 126 7.06 -23.67 -2.87
CA ALA A 126 8.16 -24.58 -2.56
C ALA A 126 7.69 -25.89 -1.91
N TYR A 127 6.75 -25.81 -0.97
CA TYR A 127 6.15 -26.98 -0.34
C TYR A 127 5.36 -27.82 -1.35
N GLY A 128 4.54 -27.18 -2.19
CA GLY A 128 3.80 -27.86 -3.25
C GLY A 128 4.72 -28.60 -4.22
N ALA A 129 5.78 -27.95 -4.67
CA ALA A 129 6.78 -28.57 -5.56
C ALA A 129 7.45 -29.80 -4.90
N ALA A 130 7.80 -29.70 -3.61
CA ALA A 130 8.40 -30.82 -2.86
C ALA A 130 7.44 -32.00 -2.68
N LYS A 131 6.12 -31.77 -2.70
CA LYS A 131 5.08 -32.82 -2.60
C LYS A 131 4.53 -33.25 -3.97
N GLY A 132 5.08 -32.74 -5.08
CA GLY A 132 4.60 -33.07 -6.44
C GLY A 132 3.20 -32.52 -6.76
N SER A 133 2.79 -31.43 -6.11
CA SER A 133 1.50 -30.79 -6.34
C SER A 133 1.52 -30.00 -7.65
N GLU A 134 0.42 -30.06 -8.41
CA GLU A 134 0.23 -29.29 -9.64
C GLU A 134 -0.44 -27.93 -9.41
N ILE A 135 -0.78 -27.59 -8.17
CA ILE A 135 -1.42 -26.32 -7.81
C ILE A 135 -0.49 -25.15 -8.16
N ARG A 136 -1.03 -24.12 -8.81
CA ARG A 136 -0.29 -22.91 -9.15
C ARG A 136 -0.44 -21.87 -8.04
N PHE A 137 0.66 -21.27 -7.62
CA PHE A 137 0.71 -20.25 -6.55
C PHE A 137 1.28 -18.96 -7.13
N ILE A 138 0.47 -17.90 -7.17
CA ILE A 138 0.86 -16.60 -7.72
C ILE A 138 0.58 -15.51 -6.69
N GLY A 139 1.57 -14.64 -6.46
CA GLY A 139 1.44 -13.42 -5.68
C GLY A 139 0.89 -12.27 -6.53
N VAL A 140 -0.07 -11.54 -5.97
CA VAL A 140 -0.61 -10.32 -6.56
C VAL A 140 -0.14 -9.15 -5.71
N PRO A 141 0.67 -8.22 -6.23
CA PRO A 141 1.28 -7.16 -5.43
C PRO A 141 0.23 -6.18 -4.91
N LYS A 142 0.38 -5.77 -3.66
CA LYS A 142 -0.42 -4.73 -3.00
C LYS A 142 0.32 -4.20 -1.78
N THR A 143 0.57 -2.91 -1.73
CA THR A 143 0.91 -2.12 -0.54
C THR A 143 0.84 -0.64 -0.87
N ILE A 144 0.52 0.22 0.11
CA ILE A 144 0.65 1.67 -0.04
C ILE A 144 2.10 2.12 0.14
N ASP A 145 2.94 1.32 0.80
CA ASP A 145 4.31 1.69 1.18
C ASP A 145 5.27 1.73 -0.02
N ASN A 146 4.86 1.15 -1.16
CA ASN A 146 5.63 1.11 -2.41
C ASN A 146 7.03 0.47 -2.24
N ASP A 147 7.11 -0.52 -1.38
CA ASP A 147 8.36 -1.12 -0.90
C ASP A 147 8.69 -2.48 -1.51
N LEU A 148 7.81 -3.04 -2.37
CA LEU A 148 8.06 -4.33 -3.02
C LEU A 148 9.17 -4.23 -4.07
N MET A 149 10.13 -5.15 -3.99
CA MET A 149 11.15 -5.32 -5.01
C MET A 149 10.57 -5.85 -6.33
N TYR A 150 11.30 -5.65 -7.42
CA TYR A 150 10.99 -6.22 -8.74
C TYR A 150 9.76 -5.63 -9.44
N THR A 151 9.14 -4.61 -8.90
CA THR A 151 8.05 -3.87 -9.56
C THR A 151 8.39 -2.39 -9.61
N ASP A 152 7.95 -1.66 -10.64
CA ASP A 152 8.14 -0.20 -10.70
C ASP A 152 7.46 0.49 -9.51
N HIS A 153 6.22 0.12 -9.24
CA HIS A 153 5.44 0.59 -8.11
C HIS A 153 4.39 -0.47 -7.73
N THR A 154 3.72 -0.25 -6.61
CA THR A 154 2.74 -1.21 -6.08
C THR A 154 1.33 -0.66 -6.11
N PRO A 155 0.32 -1.47 -6.52
CA PRO A 155 -1.09 -1.09 -6.40
C PRO A 155 -1.46 -0.73 -4.96
N GLY A 156 -2.03 0.45 -4.80
CA GLY A 156 -2.33 1.08 -3.50
C GLY A 156 -1.53 2.36 -3.26
N TYR A 157 -0.28 2.42 -3.72
CA TYR A 157 0.57 3.59 -3.57
C TYR A 157 0.03 4.82 -4.31
N GLY A 158 -0.35 4.69 -5.58
CA GLY A 158 -0.82 5.81 -6.38
C GLY A 158 -2.03 6.52 -5.78
N SER A 159 -2.98 5.77 -5.25
CA SER A 159 -4.17 6.33 -4.58
C SER A 159 -3.84 6.99 -3.25
N ALA A 160 -2.96 6.40 -2.43
CA ALA A 160 -2.51 6.99 -1.19
C ALA A 160 -1.70 8.28 -1.44
N ALA A 161 -0.81 8.27 -2.44
CA ALA A 161 -0.04 9.43 -2.88
C ALA A 161 -0.96 10.57 -3.34
N LYS A 162 -2.02 10.27 -4.11
CA LYS A 162 -3.02 11.24 -4.54
C LYS A 162 -3.76 11.86 -3.36
N TYR A 163 -4.19 11.03 -2.41
CA TYR A 163 -4.82 11.51 -1.17
C TYR A 163 -3.91 12.49 -0.42
N ILE A 164 -2.64 12.09 -0.19
CA ILE A 164 -1.66 12.91 0.53
C ILE A 164 -1.46 14.25 -0.16
N ALA A 165 -1.22 14.25 -1.47
CA ALA A 165 -1.01 15.47 -2.26
C ALA A 165 -2.23 16.39 -2.22
N THR A 166 -3.44 15.83 -2.37
CA THR A 166 -4.70 16.59 -2.40
C THR A 166 -4.99 17.20 -1.04
N ILE A 167 -4.99 16.41 0.03
CA ILE A 167 -5.32 16.89 1.38
C ILE A 167 -4.26 17.88 1.87
N LEU A 168 -2.98 17.63 1.58
CA LEU A 168 -1.94 18.57 1.97
C LEU A 168 -2.09 19.92 1.25
N LYS A 169 -2.45 19.92 -0.03
CA LYS A 169 -2.75 21.14 -0.77
C LYS A 169 -3.92 21.93 -0.16
N GLU A 170 -4.97 21.24 0.28
CA GLU A 170 -6.12 21.86 0.97
C GLU A 170 -5.72 22.41 2.35
N VAL A 171 -4.89 21.67 3.10
CA VAL A 171 -4.31 22.14 4.37
C VAL A 171 -3.43 23.39 4.18
N ILE A 172 -2.66 23.45 3.10
CA ILE A 172 -1.86 24.64 2.76
C ILE A 172 -2.79 25.83 2.49
N CYS A 173 -3.87 25.65 1.74
CA CYS A 173 -4.87 26.69 1.51
C CYS A 173 -5.50 27.18 2.80
N ASP A 174 -5.97 26.28 3.67
CA ASP A 174 -6.54 26.62 4.99
C ASP A 174 -5.56 27.39 5.87
N SER A 175 -4.29 26.96 5.89
CA SER A 175 -3.26 27.59 6.71
C SER A 175 -2.86 28.98 6.22
N SER A 176 -2.99 29.25 4.92
CA SER A 176 -2.54 30.50 4.28
C SER A 176 -3.41 31.74 4.59
N VAL A 177 -4.61 31.53 5.15
CA VAL A 177 -5.57 32.63 5.39
C VAL A 177 -5.23 33.49 6.62
N TYR A 178 -4.31 33.02 7.47
CA TYR A 178 -3.97 33.70 8.71
C TYR A 178 -2.67 34.49 8.60
N ASN A 179 -2.69 35.74 9.01
CA ASN A 179 -1.49 36.59 9.10
C ASN A 179 -0.81 36.43 10.46
N ILE A 180 -0.53 35.21 10.87
CA ILE A 180 0.19 34.85 12.08
C ILE A 180 1.25 33.79 11.78
N ARG A 181 2.39 33.86 12.46
CA ARG A 181 3.41 32.81 12.31
C ARG A 181 2.91 31.50 12.86
N SER A 182 2.89 30.50 12.01
CA SER A 182 2.46 29.15 12.39
C SER A 182 3.17 28.08 11.57
N VAL A 183 3.37 26.92 12.20
CA VAL A 183 3.92 25.72 11.54
C VAL A 183 2.90 24.59 11.65
N THR A 184 2.57 23.98 10.51
CA THR A 184 1.71 22.80 10.48
C THR A 184 2.56 21.59 10.08
N VAL A 185 2.51 20.54 10.90
CA VAL A 185 3.22 19.28 10.65
C VAL A 185 2.19 18.20 10.33
N ALA A 186 2.25 17.65 9.11
CA ALA A 186 1.42 16.52 8.67
C ALA A 186 2.21 15.23 8.78
N GLU A 187 1.70 14.26 9.55
CA GLU A 187 2.25 12.92 9.68
C GLU A 187 1.67 11.98 8.63
N ILE A 188 2.56 11.28 7.95
CA ILE A 188 2.26 10.40 6.83
C ILE A 188 2.78 9.00 7.17
N MET A 189 2.04 7.96 6.79
CA MET A 189 2.48 6.57 6.93
C MET A 189 3.76 6.31 6.14
N GLY A 190 4.53 5.31 6.55
CA GLY A 190 5.79 4.91 5.92
C GLY A 190 6.85 4.62 6.97
N ARG A 191 6.80 3.41 7.56
CA ARG A 191 7.69 3.03 8.67
C ARG A 191 9.16 2.96 8.25
N HIS A 192 9.42 2.36 7.09
CA HIS A 192 10.75 1.99 6.63
C HIS A 192 11.16 2.75 5.38
N THR A 193 10.19 3.23 4.62
CA THR A 193 10.38 3.88 3.33
C THR A 193 9.61 5.19 3.24
N GLY A 194 10.18 6.16 2.55
CA GLY A 194 9.67 7.53 2.45
C GLY A 194 8.78 7.79 1.23
N TRP A 195 8.37 6.78 0.49
CA TRP A 195 7.59 6.95 -0.73
C TRP A 195 6.30 7.77 -0.53
N LEU A 196 5.55 7.49 0.53
CA LEU A 196 4.33 8.22 0.84
C LEU A 196 4.62 9.65 1.32
N ALA A 197 5.63 9.83 2.19
CA ALA A 197 6.02 11.17 2.64
C ALA A 197 6.55 12.01 1.47
N GLY A 198 7.33 11.42 0.57
CA GLY A 198 7.80 12.07 -0.67
C GLY A 198 6.65 12.51 -1.57
N ALA A 199 5.55 11.76 -1.61
CA ALA A 199 4.35 12.10 -2.39
C ALA A 199 3.69 13.41 -1.94
N ALA A 200 3.96 13.90 -0.73
CA ALA A 200 3.54 15.23 -0.28
C ALA A 200 4.03 16.34 -1.21
N SER A 201 5.19 16.17 -1.85
CA SER A 201 5.75 17.11 -2.83
C SER A 201 4.85 17.31 -4.05
N LEU A 202 4.02 16.32 -4.39
CA LEU A 202 3.09 16.39 -5.52
C LEU A 202 1.95 17.41 -5.32
N ALA A 203 1.78 17.95 -4.10
CA ALA A 203 0.90 19.09 -3.83
C ALA A 203 1.37 20.36 -4.57
N ALA A 204 2.65 20.44 -4.92
CA ALA A 204 3.21 21.55 -5.69
C ALA A 204 2.66 21.59 -7.11
N GLY A 205 2.36 22.81 -7.59
CA GLY A 205 1.85 23.07 -8.91
C GLY A 205 1.83 24.57 -9.22
N ALA A 206 1.14 24.98 -10.26
CA ALA A 206 1.08 26.38 -10.66
C ALA A 206 0.45 27.32 -9.60
N ASP A 207 -0.36 26.80 -8.72
CA ASP A 207 -1.17 27.50 -7.71
C ASP A 207 -0.77 27.18 -6.26
N CYS A 208 0.24 26.33 -6.04
CA CYS A 208 0.69 25.93 -4.72
C CYS A 208 2.16 25.53 -4.76
N ASN A 209 2.95 25.97 -3.78
CA ASN A 209 4.36 25.63 -3.67
C ASN A 209 4.62 24.26 -3.05
N GLY A 210 3.57 23.59 -2.53
CA GLY A 210 3.71 22.35 -1.77
C GLY A 210 4.25 22.57 -0.35
N PRO A 211 4.66 21.49 0.35
CA PRO A 211 5.27 21.58 1.66
C PRO A 211 6.67 22.20 1.59
N ASP A 212 7.08 22.87 2.65
CA ASP A 212 8.40 23.52 2.77
C ASP A 212 9.50 22.53 3.19
N ILE A 213 9.11 21.52 3.96
CA ILE A 213 10.00 20.46 4.45
C ILE A 213 9.30 19.11 4.29
N ILE A 214 10.04 18.11 3.83
CA ILE A 214 9.61 16.72 3.77
C ILE A 214 10.67 15.86 4.47
N LEU A 215 10.29 15.21 5.56
CA LEU A 215 11.17 14.34 6.33
C LEU A 215 10.90 12.87 5.98
N LEU A 216 11.94 12.19 5.51
CA LEU A 216 11.92 10.80 5.07
C LEU A 216 12.66 9.89 6.06
N PRO A 217 12.24 8.63 6.25
CA PRO A 217 12.93 7.68 7.13
C PRO A 217 14.32 7.27 6.60
N GLU A 218 14.61 7.52 5.32
CA GLU A 218 15.91 7.28 4.69
C GLU A 218 17.03 8.19 5.21
N ARG A 219 16.66 9.31 5.84
CA ARG A 219 17.63 10.28 6.39
C ARG A 219 17.50 10.39 7.90
N PRO A 220 18.60 10.33 8.66
CA PRO A 220 18.58 10.55 10.09
C PRO A 220 18.20 12.00 10.42
N PHE A 221 17.26 12.18 11.33
CA PHE A 221 16.81 13.49 11.79
C PHE A 221 17.87 14.16 12.66
N ASP A 222 18.19 15.40 12.32
CA ASP A 222 19.02 16.32 13.12
C ASP A 222 18.17 17.47 13.64
N GLU A 223 17.95 17.51 14.94
CA GLU A 223 17.11 18.51 15.59
C GLU A 223 17.59 19.96 15.34
N ASN A 224 18.91 20.21 15.44
CA ASN A 224 19.44 21.55 15.29
C ASN A 224 19.33 22.06 13.86
N VAL A 225 19.71 21.23 12.89
CA VAL A 225 19.61 21.56 11.46
C VAL A 225 18.16 21.78 11.04
N PHE A 226 17.25 20.96 11.55
CA PHE A 226 15.82 21.10 11.33
C PHE A 226 15.27 22.43 11.89
N LEU A 227 15.57 22.76 13.15
CA LEU A 227 15.11 24.00 13.77
C LEU A 227 15.70 25.24 13.09
N GLU A 228 16.95 25.20 12.68
CA GLU A 228 17.57 26.29 11.90
C GLU A 228 16.84 26.50 10.57
N LYS A 229 16.47 25.41 9.87
CA LYS A 229 15.69 25.47 8.61
C LYS A 229 14.32 26.06 8.84
N VAL A 230 13.57 25.61 9.87
CA VAL A 230 12.26 26.16 10.22
C VAL A 230 12.36 27.64 10.56
N ALA A 231 13.31 28.03 11.41
CA ALA A 231 13.53 29.43 11.80
C ALA A 231 13.90 30.31 10.60
N GLN A 232 14.62 29.80 9.61
CA GLN A 232 14.91 30.53 8.37
C GLN A 232 13.64 30.73 7.54
N LEU A 233 12.81 29.69 7.37
CA LEU A 233 11.56 29.77 6.62
C LEU A 233 10.56 30.75 7.24
N GLU A 234 10.48 30.81 8.58
CA GLU A 234 9.59 31.73 9.29
C GLU A 234 9.96 33.22 9.13
N LYS A 235 11.19 33.55 8.70
CA LYS A 235 11.56 34.93 8.39
C LYS A 235 10.87 35.46 7.13
N ASP A 236 10.69 34.55 6.17
CA ASP A 236 10.20 34.90 4.83
C ASP A 236 8.72 34.56 4.64
N ARG A 237 8.15 33.72 5.52
CA ARG A 237 6.78 33.19 5.41
C ARG A 237 6.04 33.23 6.74
N HIS A 238 4.72 33.49 6.68
CA HIS A 238 3.85 33.40 7.85
C HIS A 238 3.50 31.95 8.22
N ASN A 239 3.41 31.08 7.22
CA ASN A 239 3.05 29.69 7.42
C ASN A 239 4.14 28.77 6.85
N VAL A 240 4.58 27.81 7.65
CA VAL A 240 5.51 26.75 7.25
C VAL A 240 4.77 25.41 7.31
N ILE A 241 4.86 24.63 6.24
CA ILE A 241 4.20 23.33 6.12
C ILE A 241 5.24 22.24 6.06
N ILE A 242 5.14 21.28 6.95
CA ILE A 242 6.05 20.16 7.09
C ILE A 242 5.28 18.86 6.86
N ALA A 243 5.75 18.02 5.96
CA ALA A 243 5.32 16.65 5.81
C ALA A 243 6.37 15.73 6.44
N ALA A 244 5.98 14.85 7.33
CA ALA A 244 6.92 13.95 8.00
C ALA A 244 6.43 12.51 7.97
N SER A 245 7.29 11.57 7.59
CA SER A 245 7.00 10.15 7.76
C SER A 245 6.92 9.77 9.23
N GLU A 246 5.97 8.92 9.59
CA GLU A 246 5.91 8.29 10.92
C GLU A 246 7.20 7.53 11.28
N GLY A 247 7.94 7.10 10.27
CA GLY A 247 9.16 6.29 10.37
C GLY A 247 10.46 7.09 10.54
N VAL A 248 10.41 8.41 10.69
CA VAL A 248 11.61 9.24 10.90
C VAL A 248 12.29 8.86 12.22
N LYS A 249 13.62 8.69 12.15
CA LYS A 249 14.49 8.33 13.28
C LYS A 249 15.51 9.41 13.54
N ASN A 250 15.90 9.57 14.81
CA ASN A 250 17.05 10.37 15.17
C ASN A 250 18.39 9.69 14.76
N LYS A 251 19.51 10.33 15.03
CA LYS A 251 20.86 9.81 14.73
C LYS A 251 21.18 8.50 15.47
N ASP A 252 20.51 8.23 16.58
CA ASP A 252 20.68 7.01 17.38
C ASP A 252 19.78 5.85 16.88
N GLY A 253 19.00 6.07 15.81
CA GLY A 253 18.10 5.08 15.25
C GLY A 253 16.77 4.93 15.98
N VAL A 254 16.44 5.82 16.92
CA VAL A 254 15.19 5.85 17.69
C VAL A 254 14.11 6.59 16.89
N PHE A 255 12.93 6.02 16.76
CA PHE A 255 11.80 6.70 16.12
C PHE A 255 11.40 7.96 16.90
N LEU A 256 11.10 9.05 16.22
CA LEU A 256 10.70 10.32 16.88
C LEU A 256 9.39 10.14 17.67
N CYS A 257 8.45 9.35 17.19
CA CYS A 257 7.22 9.02 17.90
C CYS A 257 7.47 8.31 19.24
N ASP A 258 8.57 7.59 19.39
CA ASP A 258 8.94 6.89 20.63
C ASP A 258 9.44 7.83 21.73
N LEU A 259 9.88 9.02 21.35
CA LEU A 259 10.30 10.05 22.29
C LEU A 259 9.11 10.70 23.03
N VAL A 260 7.89 10.52 22.51
CA VAL A 260 6.65 11.09 23.09
C VAL A 260 5.80 10.03 23.78
N SER A 261 5.85 8.76 23.33
CA SER A 261 4.94 7.70 23.77
C SER A 261 5.64 6.63 24.60
N THR A 262 5.09 6.35 25.79
CA THR A 262 5.56 5.27 26.69
C THR A 262 4.85 3.94 26.47
N ALA A 263 3.84 3.84 25.62
CA ALA A 263 3.01 2.66 25.42
C ALA A 263 3.12 2.12 23.98
N GLY A 264 3.77 0.97 23.79
CA GLY A 264 3.82 0.27 22.50
C GLY A 264 3.34 -1.17 22.63
N GLN A 265 2.20 -1.52 22.00
CA GLN A 265 1.85 -2.92 21.73
C GLN A 265 2.58 -3.37 20.47
N LEU A 266 3.23 -4.54 20.54
CA LEU A 266 3.83 -5.20 19.37
C LEU A 266 2.75 -5.96 18.61
N ASP A 267 2.82 -5.93 17.27
CA ASP A 267 1.99 -6.78 16.42
C ASP A 267 2.55 -8.21 16.34
N ALA A 268 1.85 -9.09 15.61
CA ALA A 268 2.24 -10.49 15.43
C ALA A 268 3.62 -10.67 14.73
N PHE A 269 4.18 -9.60 14.16
CA PHE A 269 5.49 -9.60 13.49
C PHE A 269 6.61 -9.00 14.37
N GLY A 270 6.28 -8.61 15.62
CA GLY A 270 7.23 -7.98 16.54
C GLY A 270 7.46 -6.49 16.26
N HIS A 271 6.64 -5.86 15.43
CA HIS A 271 6.67 -4.41 15.19
C HIS A 271 5.67 -3.70 16.11
N LYS A 272 5.92 -2.44 16.45
CA LYS A 272 4.88 -1.61 17.07
C LYS A 272 3.67 -1.58 16.16
N ALA A 273 2.50 -1.93 16.68
CA ALA A 273 1.26 -2.05 15.91
C ALA A 273 0.87 -0.72 15.24
N ILE A 274 1.14 0.40 15.91
CA ILE A 274 0.89 1.75 15.41
C ILE A 274 2.11 2.62 15.73
N LEU A 275 2.73 3.22 14.71
CA LEU A 275 3.62 4.36 14.86
C LEU A 275 2.75 5.60 14.72
N SER A 276 2.76 6.48 15.71
CA SER A 276 1.99 7.74 15.72
C SER A 276 2.59 8.66 16.75
N GLY A 277 2.63 9.97 16.43
CA GLY A 277 3.14 10.99 17.32
C GLY A 277 4.38 11.74 16.81
N THR A 278 4.93 11.38 15.65
CA THR A 278 6.03 12.13 15.02
C THR A 278 5.64 13.58 14.77
N SER A 279 4.43 13.85 14.23
CA SER A 279 3.96 15.23 14.02
C SER A 279 3.81 16.00 15.33
N ARG A 280 3.36 15.35 16.39
CA ARG A 280 3.23 15.95 17.70
C ARG A 280 4.59 16.28 18.30
N TYR A 281 5.53 15.33 18.25
CA TYR A 281 6.91 15.58 18.69
C TYR A 281 7.51 16.82 18.00
N LEU A 282 7.43 16.86 16.67
CA LEU A 282 7.98 17.97 15.89
C LEU A 282 7.27 19.30 16.19
N ALA A 283 5.94 19.30 16.32
CA ALA A 283 5.15 20.47 16.65
C ALA A 283 5.50 21.02 18.05
N ASP A 284 5.61 20.14 19.04
CA ASP A 284 5.98 20.53 20.42
C ASP A 284 7.44 21.04 20.47
N LEU A 285 8.36 20.38 19.77
CA LEU A 285 9.75 20.80 19.65
C LEU A 285 9.85 22.24 19.07
N ILE A 286 9.15 22.49 17.96
CA ILE A 286 9.12 23.80 17.30
C ILE A 286 8.51 24.85 18.24
N HIS A 287 7.38 24.53 18.88
CA HIS A 287 6.72 25.43 19.80
C HIS A 287 7.64 25.84 20.98
N VAL A 288 8.29 24.88 21.62
CA VAL A 288 9.17 25.11 22.76
C VAL A 288 10.43 25.91 22.37
N ARG A 289 11.00 25.61 21.19
CA ARG A 289 12.30 26.18 20.79
C ARG A 289 12.18 27.51 20.03
N LEU A 290 11.12 27.69 19.24
CA LEU A 290 10.92 28.87 18.38
C LEU A 290 9.76 29.78 18.84
N GLY A 291 8.88 29.30 19.73
CA GLY A 291 7.79 30.10 20.31
C GLY A 291 6.62 30.39 19.34
N CYS A 292 6.60 29.78 18.13
CA CYS A 292 5.52 29.97 17.19
C CYS A 292 4.32 29.07 17.47
N LYS A 293 3.18 29.39 16.86
CA LYS A 293 1.99 28.53 16.90
C LYS A 293 2.23 27.29 16.06
N THR A 294 1.91 26.13 16.60
CA THR A 294 2.07 24.85 15.89
C THR A 294 0.76 24.07 15.80
N ARG A 295 0.65 23.23 14.78
CA ARG A 295 -0.45 22.28 14.58
C ARG A 295 0.13 20.95 14.13
N ALA A 296 -0.29 19.85 14.74
CA ALA A 296 -0.01 18.48 14.32
C ALA A 296 -1.26 17.87 13.68
N ILE A 297 -1.10 17.23 12.53
CA ILE A 297 -2.16 16.52 11.80
C ILE A 297 -1.64 15.13 11.48
N GLU A 298 -2.37 14.09 11.87
CA GLU A 298 -2.06 12.70 11.55
C GLU A 298 -3.00 12.22 10.45
N PHE A 299 -2.48 11.86 9.29
CA PHE A 299 -3.32 11.30 8.21
C PHE A 299 -3.75 9.86 8.52
N SER A 300 -2.93 9.12 9.25
CA SER A 300 -3.24 7.79 9.77
C SER A 300 -3.92 6.90 8.70
N THR A 301 -4.96 6.15 9.04
CA THR A 301 -5.67 5.24 8.14
C THR A 301 -6.42 5.94 7.00
N LEU A 302 -6.70 7.25 7.10
CA LEU A 302 -7.43 7.98 6.06
C LEU A 302 -6.74 7.91 4.69
N GLN A 303 -5.41 7.97 4.65
CA GLN A 303 -4.63 7.93 3.41
C GLN A 303 -4.71 6.60 2.64
N ARG A 304 -5.19 5.52 3.26
CA ARG A 304 -5.33 4.21 2.61
C ARG A 304 -6.78 3.76 2.37
N CYS A 305 -7.76 4.51 2.87
CA CYS A 305 -9.18 4.15 2.74
C CYS A 305 -10.03 5.17 1.97
N ALA A 306 -9.44 6.27 1.51
CA ALA A 306 -10.14 7.35 0.83
C ALA A 306 -10.44 6.99 -0.65
N SER A 307 -11.37 6.09 -0.88
CA SER A 307 -11.75 5.64 -2.24
C SER A 307 -12.27 6.75 -3.14
N HIS A 308 -12.82 7.83 -2.56
CA HIS A 308 -13.28 9.01 -3.31
C HIS A 308 -12.15 9.83 -3.94
N LEU A 309 -10.91 9.64 -3.49
CA LEU A 309 -9.70 10.24 -4.06
C LEU A 309 -8.79 9.20 -4.73
N ALA A 310 -9.26 7.98 -4.94
CA ALA A 310 -8.45 6.94 -5.56
C ALA A 310 -8.02 7.34 -6.98
N SER A 311 -6.77 7.05 -7.32
CA SER A 311 -6.24 7.27 -8.66
C SER A 311 -6.80 6.25 -9.65
N ARG A 312 -7.29 6.72 -10.81
CA ARG A 312 -7.75 5.83 -11.87
C ARG A 312 -6.61 4.98 -12.42
N THR A 313 -5.40 5.54 -12.54
CA THR A 313 -4.21 4.78 -12.92
C THR A 313 -4.02 3.59 -11.99
N ASP A 314 -3.99 3.83 -10.70
CA ASP A 314 -3.79 2.82 -9.66
C ASP A 314 -4.91 1.75 -9.65
N ILE A 315 -6.19 2.16 -9.77
CA ILE A 315 -7.33 1.23 -9.88
C ILE A 315 -7.19 0.33 -11.11
N THR A 316 -6.79 0.91 -12.25
CA THR A 316 -6.64 0.18 -13.52
C THR A 316 -5.49 -0.82 -13.44
N GLU A 317 -4.34 -0.40 -12.93
CA GLU A 317 -3.17 -1.25 -12.78
C GLU A 317 -3.39 -2.36 -11.74
N ALA A 318 -4.07 -2.07 -10.63
CA ALA A 318 -4.51 -3.07 -9.66
C ALA A 318 -5.38 -4.17 -10.32
N TYR A 319 -6.32 -3.78 -11.17
CA TYR A 319 -7.14 -4.72 -11.93
C TYR A 319 -6.29 -5.54 -12.91
N GLN A 320 -5.37 -4.90 -13.63
CA GLN A 320 -4.52 -5.55 -14.63
C GLN A 320 -3.58 -6.59 -14.00
N VAL A 321 -2.93 -6.28 -12.87
CA VAL A 321 -2.06 -7.25 -12.20
C VAL A 321 -2.83 -8.45 -11.65
N GLY A 322 -4.09 -8.23 -11.22
CA GLY A 322 -5.00 -9.32 -10.84
C GLY A 322 -5.26 -10.27 -12.01
N GLY A 323 -5.66 -9.72 -13.15
CA GLY A 323 -5.94 -10.49 -14.37
C GLY A 323 -4.70 -11.19 -14.93
N ALA A 324 -3.58 -10.49 -15.04
CA ALA A 324 -2.32 -11.04 -15.55
C ALA A 324 -1.78 -12.18 -14.66
N SER A 325 -2.01 -12.11 -13.35
CA SER A 325 -1.68 -13.21 -12.43
C SER A 325 -2.43 -14.51 -12.79
N VAL A 326 -3.72 -14.40 -13.12
CA VAL A 326 -4.53 -15.54 -13.52
C VAL A 326 -4.08 -16.11 -14.87
N GLU A 327 -3.81 -15.24 -15.84
CA GLU A 327 -3.28 -15.66 -17.14
C GLU A 327 -1.94 -16.39 -17.01
N ALA A 328 -1.06 -15.95 -16.12
CA ALA A 328 0.21 -16.62 -15.84
C ALA A 328 -0.01 -18.04 -15.28
N ALA A 329 -0.88 -18.18 -14.28
CA ALA A 329 -1.24 -19.48 -13.74
C ALA A 329 -1.87 -20.40 -14.81
N TYR A 330 -2.73 -19.86 -15.67
CA TYR A 330 -3.32 -20.58 -16.79
C TYR A 330 -2.27 -21.10 -17.78
N ARG A 331 -1.20 -20.33 -18.03
CA ARG A 331 -0.03 -20.76 -18.83
C ARG A 331 0.88 -21.76 -18.11
N GLY A 332 0.60 -22.09 -16.84
CA GLY A 332 1.36 -23.06 -16.05
C GLY A 332 2.45 -22.47 -15.17
N GLU A 333 2.52 -21.14 -15.04
CA GLU A 333 3.48 -20.49 -14.15
C GLU A 333 3.08 -20.67 -12.68
N THR A 334 4.06 -20.78 -11.79
CA THR A 334 3.90 -20.91 -10.33
C THR A 334 5.11 -20.35 -9.60
N GLY A 335 4.97 -19.97 -8.32
CA GLY A 335 6.05 -19.38 -7.54
C GLY A 335 6.47 -18.01 -8.05
N LYS A 336 5.54 -17.27 -8.64
CA LYS A 336 5.76 -15.95 -9.24
C LYS A 336 4.96 -14.88 -8.54
N MET A 337 5.41 -13.64 -8.67
CA MET A 337 4.63 -12.43 -8.41
C MET A 337 4.42 -11.68 -9.73
N CYS A 338 3.20 -11.19 -9.95
CA CYS A 338 2.96 -10.25 -11.04
C CYS A 338 3.58 -8.89 -10.68
N ALA A 339 4.36 -8.31 -11.57
CA ALA A 339 5.01 -7.03 -11.40
C ALA A 339 4.54 -6.04 -12.47
N ILE A 340 4.57 -4.77 -12.16
CA ILE A 340 4.36 -3.67 -13.09
C ILE A 340 5.73 -3.23 -13.62
N ARG A 341 5.89 -3.19 -14.92
CA ARG A 341 7.06 -2.65 -15.60
C ARG A 341 6.69 -1.39 -16.35
N ARG A 342 7.29 -0.26 -16.00
CA ARG A 342 7.11 0.99 -16.72
C ARG A 342 7.90 0.94 -18.03
N ILE A 343 7.22 1.24 -19.14
CA ILE A 343 7.79 1.23 -20.49
C ILE A 343 8.12 2.64 -20.94
N SER A 344 7.31 3.61 -20.56
CA SER A 344 7.43 5.00 -20.99
C SER A 344 6.74 5.95 -20.01
N ASP A 345 7.30 7.15 -19.86
CA ASP A 345 6.73 8.24 -19.04
C ASP A 345 5.82 9.17 -19.84
N MET A 346 6.11 9.40 -21.10
CA MET A 346 5.37 10.32 -21.99
C MET A 346 5.11 9.69 -23.37
N PRO A 347 3.92 9.18 -23.65
CA PRO A 347 2.82 8.97 -22.71
C PRO A 347 3.15 7.87 -21.69
N TYR A 348 2.60 8.00 -20.49
CA TYR A 348 2.76 6.98 -19.46
C TYR A 348 2.18 5.64 -19.91
N ARG A 349 2.99 4.59 -19.84
CA ARG A 349 2.62 3.23 -20.22
C ARG A 349 3.32 2.21 -19.34
N THR A 350 2.57 1.19 -18.95
CA THR A 350 3.08 0.03 -18.22
C THR A 350 2.69 -1.27 -18.92
N GLU A 351 3.40 -2.32 -18.58
CA GLU A 351 3.03 -3.70 -18.89
C GLU A 351 3.23 -4.57 -17.64
N THR A 352 2.63 -5.74 -17.62
CA THR A 352 2.81 -6.71 -16.54
C THR A 352 3.87 -7.75 -16.91
N GLU A 353 4.69 -8.13 -15.94
CA GLU A 353 5.66 -9.22 -16.07
C GLU A 353 5.64 -10.12 -14.84
N MET A 354 6.20 -11.33 -14.95
CA MET A 354 6.21 -12.31 -13.87
C MET A 354 7.61 -12.43 -13.26
N GLY A 355 7.76 -11.97 -12.01
CA GLY A 355 8.99 -12.11 -11.23
C GLY A 355 9.01 -13.36 -10.36
N ASP A 356 10.20 -13.86 -10.06
CA ASP A 356 10.36 -14.92 -9.08
C ASP A 356 10.04 -14.39 -7.68
N VAL A 357 9.02 -14.96 -7.03
CA VAL A 357 8.55 -14.50 -5.72
C VAL A 357 9.64 -14.60 -4.63
N GLN A 358 10.60 -15.52 -4.78
CA GLN A 358 11.71 -15.64 -3.82
C GLN A 358 12.68 -14.46 -3.87
N LYS A 359 12.73 -13.73 -4.97
CA LYS A 359 13.55 -12.52 -5.12
C LYS A 359 12.86 -11.26 -4.61
N VAL A 360 11.58 -11.36 -4.26
CA VAL A 360 10.76 -10.26 -3.75
C VAL A 360 10.58 -10.37 -2.24
N ALA A 361 10.29 -11.58 -1.76
CA ALA A 361 9.97 -11.82 -0.36
C ALA A 361 11.08 -11.33 0.59
N ASN A 362 10.68 -10.60 1.63
CA ASN A 362 11.57 -10.07 2.69
C ASN A 362 12.63 -9.04 2.23
N LEU A 363 12.44 -8.41 1.07
CA LEU A 363 13.27 -7.31 0.56
C LEU A 363 12.42 -6.04 0.42
N GLU A 364 13.03 -4.87 0.66
CA GLU A 364 12.34 -3.57 0.60
C GLU A 364 13.05 -2.62 -0.37
N THR A 365 12.27 -1.91 -1.20
CA THR A 365 12.75 -0.82 -2.05
C THR A 365 12.55 0.50 -1.33
N ARG A 366 13.62 1.30 -1.22
CA ARG A 366 13.61 2.63 -0.61
C ARG A 366 13.63 3.73 -1.65
N VAL A 367 13.30 4.96 -1.25
CA VAL A 367 13.48 6.12 -2.09
C VAL A 367 14.97 6.25 -2.43
N PRO A 368 15.35 6.31 -3.73
CA PRO A 368 16.76 6.45 -4.13
C PRO A 368 17.41 7.69 -3.52
N ASP A 369 18.67 7.57 -3.13
CA ASP A 369 19.41 8.65 -2.49
C ASP A 369 19.51 9.93 -3.32
N ASP A 370 19.62 9.80 -4.63
CA ASP A 370 19.65 10.91 -5.60
C ASP A 370 18.27 11.55 -5.85
N TRP A 371 17.20 10.93 -5.34
CA TRP A 371 15.85 11.50 -5.35
C TRP A 371 15.53 12.30 -4.07
N ILE A 372 16.43 12.28 -3.11
CA ILE A 372 16.34 13.09 -1.88
C ILE A 372 17.22 14.32 -2.05
N SER A 373 16.72 15.48 -1.64
CA SER A 373 17.50 16.74 -1.72
C SER A 373 18.80 16.65 -0.91
N PRO A 374 19.85 17.41 -1.27
CA PRO A 374 21.13 17.36 -0.58
C PRO A 374 21.06 17.69 0.92
N ASP A 375 20.11 18.54 1.33
CA ASP A 375 19.86 18.84 2.74
C ASP A 375 19.06 17.76 3.48
N GLY A 376 18.58 16.74 2.76
CA GLY A 376 17.80 15.63 3.31
C GLY A 376 16.38 15.99 3.73
N MET A 377 15.88 17.18 3.40
CA MET A 377 14.60 17.71 3.88
C MET A 377 13.57 17.95 2.76
N HIS A 378 13.79 17.38 1.59
CA HIS A 378 12.86 17.42 0.46
C HIS A 378 13.19 16.31 -0.54
N VAL A 379 12.37 16.17 -1.58
CA VAL A 379 12.63 15.29 -2.71
C VAL A 379 12.96 16.10 -3.97
N THR A 380 13.66 15.45 -4.92
CA THR A 380 14.08 16.08 -6.18
C THR A 380 13.02 15.93 -7.27
N GLU A 381 13.22 16.60 -8.42
CA GLU A 381 12.32 16.49 -9.57
C GLU A 381 12.21 15.06 -10.13
N ALA A 382 13.24 14.22 -9.92
CA ALA A 382 13.19 12.81 -10.30
C ALA A 382 12.06 12.06 -9.61
N PHE A 383 11.80 12.36 -8.32
CA PHE A 383 10.65 11.83 -7.59
C PHE A 383 9.32 12.27 -8.21
N HIS A 384 9.21 13.54 -8.60
CA HIS A 384 8.00 14.07 -9.25
C HIS A 384 7.72 13.36 -10.57
N HIS A 385 8.75 13.19 -11.42
CA HIS A 385 8.62 12.48 -12.70
C HIS A 385 8.14 11.04 -12.50
N TYR A 386 8.66 10.37 -11.48
CA TYR A 386 8.23 9.01 -11.14
C TYR A 386 6.79 8.95 -10.66
N ALA A 387 6.42 9.79 -9.67
CA ALA A 387 5.16 9.64 -8.95
C ALA A 387 3.97 10.35 -9.61
N ARG A 388 4.19 11.42 -10.39
CA ARG A 388 3.11 12.22 -11.01
C ARG A 388 2.16 11.41 -11.89
N PRO A 389 2.61 10.47 -12.74
CA PRO A 389 1.70 9.64 -13.55
C PRO A 389 0.79 8.74 -12.72
N LEU A 390 1.24 8.32 -11.54
CA LEU A 390 0.53 7.36 -10.69
C LEU A 390 -0.71 7.95 -10.00
N ILE A 391 -0.79 9.28 -9.88
CA ILE A 391 -1.89 9.98 -9.21
C ILE A 391 -2.95 10.52 -10.19
N GLN A 392 -2.91 10.12 -11.45
CA GLN A 392 -3.71 10.72 -12.50
C GLN A 392 -5.13 10.18 -12.56
N ALA A 393 -6.03 11.09 -12.97
CA ALA A 393 -7.44 10.86 -13.23
C ALA A 393 -8.23 10.28 -12.04
N GLU A 394 -9.54 10.24 -12.18
CA GLU A 394 -10.49 9.76 -11.18
C GLU A 394 -11.35 8.65 -11.75
N LEU A 395 -11.75 7.74 -10.87
CA LEU A 395 -12.88 6.85 -11.08
C LEU A 395 -13.96 7.23 -10.07
N THR A 396 -14.96 7.96 -10.52
CA THR A 396 -16.01 8.49 -9.65
C THR A 396 -16.68 7.37 -8.85
N PRO A 397 -16.75 7.47 -7.52
CA PRO A 397 -17.54 6.56 -6.70
C PRO A 397 -19.02 6.57 -7.10
N ILE A 398 -19.71 5.46 -6.86
CA ILE A 398 -21.17 5.40 -6.97
C ILE A 398 -21.75 5.98 -5.68
N TYR A 399 -22.48 7.08 -5.78
CA TYR A 399 -23.09 7.75 -4.63
C TYR A 399 -24.53 7.34 -4.45
N ILE A 400 -24.91 7.07 -3.18
CA ILE A 400 -26.30 6.91 -2.74
C ILE A 400 -26.47 7.78 -1.50
N ASP A 401 -27.51 8.57 -1.46
CA ASP A 401 -27.84 9.48 -0.35
C ASP A 401 -26.66 10.42 0.04
N GLY A 402 -25.86 10.82 -0.95
CA GLY A 402 -24.76 11.79 -0.77
C GLY A 402 -23.45 11.17 -0.27
N VAL A 403 -23.37 9.86 -0.07
CA VAL A 403 -22.14 9.16 0.35
C VAL A 403 -21.77 8.04 -0.62
N PRO A 404 -20.47 7.66 -0.76
CA PRO A 404 -20.08 6.55 -1.60
C PRO A 404 -20.70 5.24 -1.15
N ARG A 405 -21.33 4.52 -2.08
CA ARG A 405 -21.78 3.14 -1.85
C ARG A 405 -20.59 2.19 -1.94
N HIS A 406 -20.54 1.25 -1.00
CA HIS A 406 -19.54 0.19 -0.98
C HIS A 406 -20.19 -1.18 -0.97
N LEU A 407 -19.48 -2.19 -1.48
CA LEU A 407 -19.88 -3.59 -1.42
C LEU A 407 -19.34 -4.20 -0.12
N HIS A 408 -20.19 -4.96 0.58
CA HIS A 408 -19.83 -5.66 1.80
C HIS A 408 -20.06 -7.17 1.65
N LEU A 409 -19.16 -7.98 2.21
CA LEU A 409 -19.30 -9.43 2.17
C LEU A 409 -20.43 -9.93 3.10
N HIS A 410 -20.61 -9.25 4.24
CA HIS A 410 -21.59 -9.56 5.31
C HIS A 410 -22.52 -8.39 5.58
#